data_44f291cb8a1cc5f9ee923e6d0b54359c
#
_entry.id   44f291cb8a1cc5f9ee923e6d0b54359c
#
_cell.length_a   1.000
_cell.length_b   1.000
_cell.length_c   1.000
_cell.angle_alpha   90.00
_cell.angle_beta   90.00
_cell.angle_gamma   90.00
#
_symmetry.space_group_name_H-M   'P 1'
#
loop_
_entity.id
_entity.type
_entity.pdbx_description
1 polymer ?
#
loop_
_entity_poly.entity_id
_entity_poly.type
_entity_poly.pdbx_seq_one_letter_code
_entity_poly.pdbx_strand_id
1 'polypeptide(L)'
;MKLILFSCDFGDPVSARAICDNLGKPIEDCRVLYFPNERYTEEKIRKGVYVTRLERFGFSRENIYVAEYRNPTPYLNLDIDAVYISGGNTFATMKLIRDAGFDKAITDYVRKGVIYIGGSAGAHIACADISHVTCYDENSVGLTDLDGLGFYSGILICHYSAERKEHLDELSAHSKYPVRPLTDEEVLVVETDGN
;
A
#
# COMPACT_ATOMS: atom_id res chain seq x y z
N MET A 1 -2.31 8.00 -13.70
CA MET A 1 -1.97 7.33 -12.43
C MET A 1 -3.11 6.41 -12.04
N LYS A 2 -2.84 5.18 -11.61
CA LYS A 2 -3.86 4.23 -11.14
C LYS A 2 -3.51 3.70 -9.76
N LEU A 3 -4.47 3.77 -8.83
CA LEU A 3 -4.35 3.25 -7.46
C LEU A 3 -5.42 2.18 -7.24
N ILE A 4 -5.05 1.10 -6.56
CA ILE A 4 -5.95 0.04 -6.10
C ILE A 4 -5.77 -0.05 -4.57
N LEU A 5 -6.71 0.48 -3.80
CA LEU A 5 -6.63 0.62 -2.36
C LEU A 5 -7.72 -0.22 -1.69
N PHE A 6 -7.36 -0.96 -0.66
CA PHE A 6 -8.26 -1.90 0.02
C PHE A 6 -7.86 -2.07 1.50
N SER A 7 -8.75 -2.67 2.29
CA SER A 7 -8.49 -2.98 3.69
C SER A 7 -7.91 -4.39 3.87
N CYS A 8 -8.52 -5.41 3.28
CA CYS A 8 -8.29 -6.83 3.57
C CYS A 8 -7.35 -7.59 2.63
N ASP A 9 -6.76 -6.91 1.62
CA ASP A 9 -5.82 -7.56 0.72
C ASP A 9 -6.48 -8.70 -0.11
N PHE A 10 -5.71 -9.68 -0.56
CA PHE A 10 -6.22 -10.88 -1.21
C PHE A 10 -6.89 -11.88 -0.23
N GLY A 11 -7.05 -11.50 1.03
CA GLY A 11 -7.72 -12.31 2.04
C GLY A 11 -9.23 -12.43 1.83
N ASP A 12 -9.85 -11.44 1.17
CA ASP A 12 -11.25 -11.45 0.79
C ASP A 12 -11.43 -11.71 -0.72
N PRO A 13 -12.31 -12.65 -1.14
CA PRO A 13 -12.49 -12.99 -2.55
C PRO A 13 -13.00 -11.82 -3.42
N VAL A 14 -13.80 -10.91 -2.88
CA VAL A 14 -14.34 -9.76 -3.62
C VAL A 14 -13.21 -8.77 -3.89
N SER A 15 -12.43 -8.44 -2.87
CA SER A 15 -11.26 -7.58 -2.98
C SER A 15 -10.21 -8.19 -3.92
N ALA A 16 -9.91 -9.49 -3.77
CA ALA A 16 -8.97 -10.19 -4.64
C ALA A 16 -9.37 -10.10 -6.11
N ARG A 17 -10.64 -10.34 -6.41
CA ARG A 17 -11.17 -10.23 -7.77
C ARG A 17 -11.07 -8.78 -8.29
N ALA A 18 -11.50 -7.80 -7.50
CA ALA A 18 -11.43 -6.39 -7.90
C ALA A 18 -9.99 -5.94 -8.17
N ILE A 19 -9.01 -6.43 -7.39
CA ILE A 19 -7.59 -6.16 -7.63
C ILE A 19 -7.18 -6.74 -8.98
N CYS A 20 -7.44 -8.04 -9.24
CA CYS A 20 -7.09 -8.70 -10.49
C CYS A 20 -7.74 -8.03 -11.71
N ASP A 21 -9.03 -7.68 -11.63
CA ASP A 21 -9.76 -7.03 -12.72
C ASP A 21 -9.20 -5.62 -13.06
N ASN A 22 -8.44 -5.03 -12.15
CA ASN A 22 -7.89 -3.68 -12.29
C ASN A 22 -6.39 -3.63 -12.61
N LEU A 23 -5.69 -4.76 -12.69
CA LEU A 23 -4.27 -4.80 -13.05
C LEU A 23 -4.00 -4.47 -14.53
N GLY A 24 -5.02 -4.51 -15.39
CA GLY A 24 -4.90 -4.21 -16.83
C GLY A 24 -4.29 -5.33 -17.67
N LYS A 25 -3.85 -6.42 -17.04
CA LYS A 25 -3.36 -7.66 -17.65
C LYS A 25 -3.54 -8.83 -16.68
N PRO A 26 -3.39 -10.10 -17.12
CA PRO A 26 -3.41 -11.24 -16.23
C PRO A 26 -2.40 -11.10 -15.10
N ILE A 27 -2.78 -11.51 -13.89
CA ILE A 27 -1.94 -11.34 -12.69
C ILE A 27 -0.62 -12.10 -12.80
N GLU A 28 -0.60 -13.24 -13.48
CA GLU A 28 0.59 -14.04 -13.74
C GLU A 28 1.61 -13.32 -14.62
N ASP A 29 1.16 -12.39 -15.47
CA ASP A 29 2.00 -11.59 -16.37
C ASP A 29 2.43 -10.25 -15.72
N CYS A 30 1.92 -9.94 -14.52
CA CYS A 30 2.17 -8.68 -13.84
C CYS A 30 3.49 -8.75 -13.06
N ARG A 31 4.45 -7.89 -13.41
CA ARG A 31 5.71 -7.71 -12.68
C ARG A 31 5.47 -6.78 -11.50
N VAL A 32 5.64 -7.28 -10.29
CA VAL A 32 5.32 -6.58 -9.06
C VAL A 32 6.54 -6.37 -8.18
N LEU A 33 6.76 -5.13 -7.72
CA LEU A 33 7.67 -4.83 -6.63
C LEU A 33 6.88 -4.76 -5.33
N TYR A 34 7.06 -5.76 -4.48
CA TYR A 34 6.38 -5.91 -3.21
C TYR A 34 7.20 -5.32 -2.07
N PHE A 35 6.57 -4.49 -1.27
CA PHE A 35 7.13 -3.91 -0.05
C PHE A 35 6.57 -4.63 1.17
N PRO A 36 7.36 -5.51 1.83
CA PRO A 36 6.94 -6.14 3.06
C PRO A 36 6.82 -5.11 4.18
N ASN A 37 5.96 -5.40 5.16
CA ASN A 37 5.77 -4.53 6.32
C ASN A 37 6.94 -4.60 7.32
N GLU A 38 6.80 -3.89 8.43
CA GLU A 38 7.78 -3.79 9.52
C GLU A 38 8.22 -5.12 10.15
N ARG A 39 7.43 -6.19 9.94
CA ARG A 39 7.74 -7.54 10.44
C ARG A 39 8.65 -8.33 9.49
N TYR A 40 9.19 -7.66 8.47
CA TYR A 40 10.13 -8.31 7.56
C TYR A 40 11.41 -8.72 8.28
N THR A 41 12.03 -9.77 7.76
CA THR A 41 13.40 -10.15 8.12
C THR A 41 14.13 -10.60 6.87
N GLU A 42 15.45 -10.38 6.82
CA GLU A 42 16.28 -10.88 5.72
C GLU A 42 16.16 -12.40 5.54
N GLU A 43 15.96 -13.12 6.65
CA GLU A 43 15.74 -14.56 6.62
C GLU A 43 14.44 -14.92 5.88
N LYS A 44 13.33 -14.20 6.13
CA LYS A 44 12.06 -14.39 5.41
C LYS A 44 12.21 -14.09 3.92
N ILE A 45 12.98 -13.05 3.56
CA ILE A 45 13.27 -12.72 2.17
C ILE A 45 14.06 -13.85 1.52
N ARG A 46 15.18 -14.28 2.12
CA ARG A 46 16.02 -15.40 1.59
C ARG A 46 15.25 -16.71 1.46
N LYS A 47 14.34 -17.00 2.39
CA LYS A 47 13.46 -18.19 2.34
C LYS A 47 12.32 -18.07 1.33
N GLY A 48 12.19 -16.94 0.65
CA GLY A 48 11.13 -16.70 -0.33
C GLY A 48 9.72 -16.67 0.26
N VAL A 49 9.57 -16.36 1.55
CA VAL A 49 8.25 -16.36 2.23
C VAL A 49 7.27 -15.42 1.53
N TYR A 50 7.74 -14.23 1.14
CA TYR A 50 6.90 -13.23 0.46
C TYR A 50 6.61 -13.64 -0.98
N VAL A 51 7.58 -14.21 -1.69
CA VAL A 51 7.39 -14.76 -3.04
C VAL A 51 6.31 -15.85 -2.99
N THR A 52 6.44 -16.83 -2.09
CA THR A 52 5.44 -17.89 -1.94
C THR A 52 4.05 -17.36 -1.59
N ARG A 53 3.97 -16.27 -0.82
CA ARG A 53 2.69 -15.62 -0.52
C ARG A 53 2.06 -15.02 -1.78
N LEU A 54 2.83 -14.29 -2.58
CA LEU A 54 2.35 -13.65 -3.80
C LEU A 54 2.02 -14.65 -4.91
N GLU A 55 2.75 -15.75 -5.00
CA GLU A 55 2.39 -16.89 -5.88
C GLU A 55 0.98 -17.43 -5.56
N ARG A 56 0.62 -17.51 -4.28
CA ARG A 56 -0.74 -17.94 -3.86
C ARG A 56 -1.84 -16.96 -4.30
N PHE A 57 -1.49 -15.71 -4.53
CA PHE A 57 -2.40 -14.72 -5.07
C PHE A 57 -2.50 -14.76 -6.61
N GLY A 58 -1.60 -15.48 -7.27
CA GLY A 58 -1.60 -15.68 -8.72
C GLY A 58 -0.44 -15.06 -9.47
N PHE A 59 0.46 -14.30 -8.81
CA PHE A 59 1.66 -13.78 -9.48
C PHE A 59 2.63 -14.91 -9.85
N SER A 60 3.24 -14.83 -11.03
CA SER A 60 4.32 -15.73 -11.41
C SER A 60 5.60 -15.40 -10.62
N ARG A 61 6.31 -16.43 -10.15
CA ARG A 61 7.52 -16.30 -9.33
C ARG A 61 8.58 -15.38 -9.94
N GLU A 62 8.81 -15.50 -11.22
CA GLU A 62 9.79 -14.72 -11.99
C GLU A 62 9.43 -13.24 -12.11
N ASN A 63 8.18 -12.90 -11.87
CA ASN A 63 7.63 -11.53 -11.93
C ASN A 63 7.55 -10.86 -10.55
N ILE A 64 8.00 -11.54 -9.47
CA ILE A 64 7.92 -11.02 -8.11
C ILE A 64 9.29 -10.52 -7.66
N TYR A 65 9.37 -9.21 -7.40
CA TYR A 65 10.49 -8.56 -6.74
C TYR A 65 10.08 -8.20 -5.31
N VAL A 66 10.91 -8.52 -4.34
CA VAL A 66 10.66 -8.20 -2.92
C VAL A 66 11.68 -7.14 -2.48
N ALA A 67 11.21 -5.97 -2.11
CA ALA A 67 12.07 -4.85 -1.71
C ALA A 67 12.91 -5.20 -0.47
N GLU A 68 14.20 -4.90 -0.54
CA GLU A 68 15.15 -5.02 0.57
C GLU A 68 15.52 -3.63 1.07
N TYR A 69 14.99 -3.24 2.23
CA TYR A 69 15.16 -1.89 2.78
C TYR A 69 16.63 -1.53 3.08
N ARG A 70 17.49 -2.53 3.35
CA ARG A 70 18.93 -2.32 3.58
C ARG A 70 19.76 -2.23 2.31
N ASN A 71 19.22 -2.69 1.18
CA ASN A 71 19.87 -2.64 -0.12
C ASN A 71 18.89 -2.20 -1.20
N PRO A 72 18.44 -0.92 -1.21
CA PRO A 72 17.41 -0.46 -2.12
C PRO A 72 17.85 -0.36 -3.59
N THR A 73 19.15 -0.19 -3.84
CA THR A 73 19.68 0.13 -5.18
C THR A 73 19.16 -0.76 -6.31
N PRO A 74 19.06 -2.10 -6.17
CA PRO A 74 18.58 -2.98 -7.23
C PRO A 74 17.12 -2.72 -7.64
N TYR A 75 16.34 -2.04 -6.78
CA TYR A 75 14.89 -1.86 -6.93
C TYR A 75 14.48 -0.47 -7.40
N LEU A 76 15.44 0.45 -7.63
CA LEU A 76 15.13 1.86 -7.94
C LEU A 76 14.76 2.10 -9.42
N ASN A 77 15.11 1.18 -10.33
CA ASN A 77 14.88 1.33 -11.76
C ASN A 77 14.45 0.01 -12.43
N LEU A 78 13.51 -0.70 -11.81
CA LEU A 78 12.95 -1.92 -12.39
C LEU A 78 11.91 -1.58 -13.49
N ASP A 79 11.82 -2.46 -14.47
CA ASP A 79 10.71 -2.45 -15.42
C ASP A 79 9.57 -3.30 -14.82
N ILE A 80 8.63 -2.62 -14.14
CA ILE A 80 7.54 -3.23 -13.38
C ILE A 80 6.19 -2.64 -13.75
N ASP A 81 5.15 -3.40 -13.48
CA ASP A 81 3.77 -3.03 -13.78
C ASP A 81 3.04 -2.51 -12.53
N ALA A 82 3.45 -2.99 -11.36
CA ALA A 82 2.84 -2.59 -10.10
C ALA A 82 3.87 -2.47 -8.96
N VAL A 83 3.64 -1.54 -8.05
CA VAL A 83 4.20 -1.52 -6.70
C VAL A 83 3.10 -1.96 -5.74
N TYR A 84 3.44 -2.81 -4.76
CA TYR A 84 2.50 -3.33 -3.80
C TYR A 84 3.01 -3.16 -2.38
N ILE A 85 2.37 -2.29 -1.60
CA ILE A 85 2.68 -2.04 -0.19
C ILE A 85 1.67 -2.79 0.67
N SER A 86 2.17 -3.72 1.48
CA SER A 86 1.33 -4.59 2.31
C SER A 86 0.78 -3.89 3.56
N GLY A 87 -0.20 -4.52 4.19
CA GLY A 87 -0.70 -4.14 5.52
C GLY A 87 0.33 -4.40 6.62
N GLY A 88 0.18 -3.71 7.74
CA GLY A 88 1.05 -3.75 8.91
C GLY A 88 0.89 -2.47 9.74
N ASN A 89 1.88 -2.10 10.53
CA ASN A 89 1.89 -0.80 11.19
C ASN A 89 2.26 0.30 10.19
N THR A 90 1.39 1.27 10.02
CA THR A 90 1.51 2.35 9.02
C THR A 90 2.76 3.20 9.25
N PHE A 91 3.01 3.62 10.50
CA PHE A 91 4.16 4.48 10.83
C PHE A 91 5.49 3.76 10.65
N ALA A 92 5.58 2.52 11.12
CA ALA A 92 6.79 1.72 11.00
C ALA A 92 7.10 1.38 9.54
N THR A 93 6.08 1.03 8.73
CA THR A 93 6.25 0.75 7.31
C THR A 93 6.65 2.01 6.55
N MET A 94 6.01 3.17 6.82
CA MET A 94 6.37 4.44 6.19
C MET A 94 7.80 4.86 6.53
N LYS A 95 8.21 4.67 7.79
CA LYS A 95 9.59 4.94 8.20
C LYS A 95 10.60 4.09 7.43
N LEU A 96 10.36 2.79 7.28
CA LEU A 96 11.22 1.89 6.49
C LEU A 96 11.34 2.36 5.03
N ILE A 97 10.22 2.73 4.41
CA ILE A 97 10.17 3.23 3.04
C ILE A 97 11.03 4.50 2.91
N ARG A 98 10.86 5.47 3.82
CA ARG A 98 11.60 6.75 3.78
C ARG A 98 13.07 6.59 4.11
N ASP A 99 13.42 5.83 5.16
CA ASP A 99 14.81 5.61 5.56
C ASP A 99 15.63 4.94 4.45
N ALA A 100 14.99 4.10 3.64
CA ALA A 100 15.60 3.46 2.48
C ALA A 100 15.54 4.31 1.19
N GLY A 101 14.86 5.46 1.19
CA GLY A 101 14.68 6.33 0.01
C GLY A 101 13.70 5.78 -1.02
N PHE A 102 12.89 4.79 -0.66
CA PHE A 102 11.88 4.22 -1.55
C PHE A 102 10.67 5.13 -1.78
N ASP A 103 10.40 6.10 -0.91
CA ASP A 103 9.35 7.10 -1.10
C ASP A 103 9.47 7.83 -2.45
N LYS A 104 10.68 8.22 -2.82
CA LYS A 104 10.99 8.85 -4.11
C LYS A 104 10.84 7.86 -5.27
N ALA A 105 11.40 6.65 -5.13
CA ALA A 105 11.33 5.63 -6.16
C ALA A 105 9.88 5.20 -6.46
N ILE A 106 9.06 4.98 -5.42
CA ILE A 106 7.63 4.66 -5.56
C ILE A 106 6.91 5.82 -6.27
N THR A 107 7.19 7.06 -5.88
CA THR A 107 6.62 8.24 -6.53
C THR A 107 6.97 8.30 -8.01
N ASP A 108 8.22 8.03 -8.36
CA ASP A 108 8.67 8.03 -9.76
C ASP A 108 8.03 6.89 -10.57
N TYR A 109 7.87 5.70 -9.99
CA TYR A 109 7.16 4.59 -10.61
C TYR A 109 5.71 4.96 -10.91
N VAL A 110 4.99 5.46 -9.92
CA VAL A 110 3.57 5.82 -10.05
C VAL A 110 3.36 6.94 -11.07
N ARG A 111 4.26 7.93 -11.11
CA ARG A 111 4.24 9.01 -12.12
C ARG A 111 4.50 8.49 -13.54
N LYS A 112 5.25 7.43 -13.70
CA LYS A 112 5.49 6.74 -14.98
C LYS A 112 4.36 5.79 -15.40
N GLY A 113 3.29 5.71 -14.61
CA GLY A 113 2.12 4.87 -14.93
C GLY A 113 2.12 3.48 -14.29
N VAL A 114 3.10 3.17 -13.43
CA VAL A 114 3.08 1.94 -12.63
C VAL A 114 1.90 1.98 -11.66
N ILE A 115 1.16 0.89 -11.56
CA ILE A 115 -0.02 0.78 -10.70
C ILE A 115 0.44 0.73 -9.23
N TYR A 116 -0.20 1.54 -8.39
CA TYR A 116 -0.02 1.44 -6.95
C TYR A 116 -1.08 0.53 -6.34
N ILE A 117 -0.65 -0.50 -5.61
CA ILE A 117 -1.51 -1.42 -4.85
C ILE A 117 -1.21 -1.21 -3.37
N GLY A 118 -2.22 -0.82 -2.60
CA GLY A 118 -2.07 -0.55 -1.16
C GLY A 118 -3.10 -1.27 -0.32
N GLY A 119 -2.64 -2.18 0.57
CA GLY A 119 -3.48 -2.89 1.52
C GLY A 119 -3.35 -2.31 2.92
N SER A 120 -4.47 -1.98 3.60
CA SER A 120 -4.48 -1.47 4.97
C SER A 120 -3.47 -0.34 5.18
N ALA A 121 -2.34 -0.60 5.87
CA ALA A 121 -1.25 0.38 6.02
C ALA A 121 -0.78 0.95 4.67
N GLY A 122 -0.68 0.12 3.62
CA GLY A 122 -0.32 0.59 2.28
C GLY A 122 -1.37 1.52 1.67
N ALA A 123 -2.66 1.34 2.01
CA ALA A 123 -3.71 2.26 1.60
C ALA A 123 -3.61 3.60 2.35
N HIS A 124 -3.33 3.58 3.65
CA HIS A 124 -3.07 4.80 4.42
C HIS A 124 -1.84 5.56 3.90
N ILE A 125 -0.74 4.85 3.61
CA ILE A 125 0.50 5.44 3.07
C ILE A 125 0.26 6.17 1.73
N ALA A 126 -0.68 5.72 0.92
CA ALA A 126 -1.05 6.40 -0.33
C ALA A 126 -1.80 7.72 -0.12
N CYS A 127 -2.39 7.94 1.06
CA CYS A 127 -3.18 9.13 1.38
C CYS A 127 -2.33 10.40 1.49
N ALA A 128 -3.01 11.55 1.62
CA ALA A 128 -2.36 12.84 1.85
C ALA A 128 -1.76 12.95 3.25
N ASP A 129 -2.38 12.30 4.25
CA ASP A 129 -1.99 12.38 5.66
C ASP A 129 -2.28 11.05 6.36
N ILE A 130 -1.42 10.64 7.29
CA ILE A 130 -1.54 9.41 8.07
C ILE A 130 -1.68 9.66 9.58
N SER A 131 -1.82 10.91 10.02
CA SER A 131 -1.86 11.26 11.46
C SER A 131 -3.03 10.62 12.19
N HIS A 132 -4.18 10.50 11.51
CA HIS A 132 -5.41 9.91 12.04
C HIS A 132 -5.26 8.42 12.42
N VAL A 133 -4.25 7.74 11.87
CA VAL A 133 -4.02 6.30 12.10
C VAL A 133 -3.53 6.01 13.52
N THR A 134 -3.14 7.03 14.29
CA THR A 134 -2.76 6.90 15.71
C THR A 134 -3.83 6.25 16.58
N CYS A 135 -5.10 6.25 16.14
CA CYS A 135 -6.19 5.52 16.81
C CYS A 135 -6.08 3.98 16.65
N TYR A 136 -5.28 3.49 15.70
CA TYR A 136 -5.21 2.07 15.32
C TYR A 136 -3.80 1.50 15.41
N ASP A 137 -2.80 2.31 15.06
CA ASP A 137 -1.39 1.95 15.02
C ASP A 137 -0.61 2.78 16.03
N GLU A 138 0.24 2.13 16.82
CA GLU A 138 1.17 2.82 17.69
C GLU A 138 2.35 3.38 16.88
N ASN A 139 2.67 4.66 17.05
CA ASN A 139 3.86 5.28 16.47
C ASN A 139 5.10 5.06 17.35
N SER A 140 5.43 3.81 17.64
CA SER A 140 6.58 3.42 18.45
C SER A 140 7.93 3.76 17.81
N VAL A 141 7.96 4.01 16.49
CA VAL A 141 9.18 4.38 15.76
C VAL A 141 9.46 5.89 15.77
N GLY A 142 8.56 6.70 16.37
CA GLY A 142 8.73 8.16 16.47
C GLY A 142 8.73 8.87 15.12
N LEU A 143 7.91 8.42 14.17
CA LEU A 143 7.75 9.12 12.89
C LEU A 143 7.12 10.48 13.14
N THR A 144 7.81 11.56 12.77
CA THR A 144 7.38 12.95 13.00
C THR A 144 6.73 13.60 11.79
N ASP A 145 7.15 13.22 10.59
CA ASP A 145 6.51 13.63 9.35
C ASP A 145 5.39 12.63 9.04
N LEU A 146 4.14 13.09 9.22
CA LEU A 146 2.93 12.28 9.08
C LEU A 146 2.21 12.52 7.74
N ASP A 147 2.82 13.19 6.79
CA ASP A 147 2.33 13.20 5.42
C ASP A 147 2.41 11.80 4.83
N GLY A 148 1.42 11.40 4.04
CA GLY A 148 1.51 10.20 3.21
C GLY A 148 2.28 10.44 1.92
N LEU A 149 2.17 9.53 0.95
CA LEU A 149 2.77 9.73 -0.38
C LEU A 149 1.95 10.68 -1.26
N GLY A 150 0.73 11.03 -0.84
CA GLY A 150 -0.12 12.02 -1.50
C GLY A 150 -0.70 11.61 -2.85
N PHE A 151 -0.73 10.31 -3.15
CA PHE A 151 -1.34 9.80 -4.39
C PHE A 151 -2.87 9.89 -4.35
N TYR A 152 -3.45 9.66 -3.19
CA TYR A 152 -4.86 9.90 -2.91
C TYR A 152 -5.03 11.20 -2.14
N SER A 153 -5.78 12.13 -2.69
CA SER A 153 -5.94 13.49 -2.14
C SER A 153 -6.80 13.59 -0.88
N GLY A 154 -7.33 12.46 -0.40
CA GLY A 154 -8.09 12.31 0.83
C GLY A 154 -7.35 11.50 1.88
N ILE A 155 -8.11 11.06 2.90
CA ILE A 155 -7.70 10.09 3.90
C ILE A 155 -8.68 8.93 3.94
N LEU A 156 -8.19 7.74 4.23
CA LEU A 156 -8.98 6.51 4.30
C LEU A 156 -9.08 6.03 5.75
N ILE A 157 -10.25 5.52 6.13
CA ILE A 157 -10.42 4.73 7.34
C ILE A 157 -10.59 3.27 6.91
N CYS A 158 -9.49 2.53 6.85
CA CYS A 158 -9.51 1.10 6.51
C CYS A 158 -10.18 0.28 7.62
N HIS A 159 -10.62 -0.93 7.29
CA HIS A 159 -11.33 -1.84 8.21
C HIS A 159 -12.54 -1.17 8.85
N TYR A 160 -13.25 -0.34 8.07
CA TYR A 160 -14.39 0.39 8.58
C TYR A 160 -15.51 -0.55 9.02
N SER A 161 -15.97 -0.34 10.23
CA SER A 161 -17.12 -1.00 10.85
C SER A 161 -17.90 0.00 11.70
N ALA A 162 -19.02 -0.42 12.25
CA ALA A 162 -19.81 0.43 13.15
C ALA A 162 -19.01 0.95 14.35
N GLU A 163 -18.00 0.21 14.80
CA GLU A 163 -17.11 0.59 15.91
C GLU A 163 -16.22 1.79 15.57
N ARG A 164 -15.97 2.06 14.28
CA ARG A 164 -15.17 3.19 13.80
C ARG A 164 -15.99 4.42 13.41
N LYS A 165 -17.31 4.38 13.66
CA LYS A 165 -18.22 5.46 13.27
C LYS A 165 -17.87 6.78 13.97
N GLU A 166 -17.60 6.77 15.25
CA GLU A 166 -17.23 7.97 16.03
C GLU A 166 -15.98 8.63 15.43
N HIS A 167 -14.95 7.85 15.12
CA HIS A 167 -13.75 8.34 14.47
C HIS A 167 -14.02 8.93 13.08
N LEU A 168 -14.90 8.30 12.29
CA LEU A 168 -15.33 8.83 10.99
C LEU A 168 -16.02 10.19 11.15
N ASP A 169 -16.95 10.30 12.11
CA ASP A 169 -17.71 11.52 12.35
C ASP A 169 -16.78 12.66 12.81
N GLU A 170 -15.84 12.37 13.71
CA GLU A 170 -14.84 13.32 14.21
C GLU A 170 -13.90 13.80 13.10
N LEU A 171 -13.33 12.88 12.34
CA LEU A 171 -12.45 13.23 11.22
C LEU A 171 -13.20 14.01 10.14
N SER A 172 -14.43 13.62 9.82
CA SER A 172 -15.24 14.31 8.81
C SER A 172 -15.56 15.75 9.20
N ALA A 173 -15.67 16.03 10.50
CA ALA A 173 -15.94 17.37 11.03
C ALA A 173 -14.70 18.28 11.07
N HIS A 174 -13.49 17.73 11.22
CA HIS A 174 -12.29 18.51 11.53
C HIS A 174 -11.16 18.37 10.49
N SER A 175 -11.17 17.35 9.64
CA SER A 175 -10.13 17.15 8.64
C SER A 175 -10.21 18.17 7.51
N LYS A 176 -9.05 18.66 7.08
CA LYS A 176 -8.92 19.46 5.84
C LYS A 176 -9.02 18.62 4.57
N TYR A 177 -8.96 17.30 4.71
CA TYR A 177 -9.02 16.35 3.60
C TYR A 177 -10.38 15.64 3.57
N PRO A 178 -10.89 15.26 2.39
CA PRO A 178 -12.02 14.35 2.30
C PRO A 178 -11.74 13.03 3.02
N VAL A 179 -12.68 12.58 3.84
CA VAL A 179 -12.57 11.32 4.58
C VAL A 179 -13.43 10.27 3.91
N ARG A 180 -12.87 9.09 3.66
CA ARG A 180 -13.58 7.96 3.09
C ARG A 180 -13.43 6.72 3.96
N PRO A 181 -14.51 6.14 4.48
CA PRO A 181 -14.47 4.81 5.07
C PRO A 181 -14.29 3.75 3.97
N LEU A 182 -13.56 2.69 4.29
CA LEU A 182 -13.31 1.54 3.42
C LEU A 182 -13.46 0.26 4.24
N THR A 183 -14.50 -0.50 3.95
CA THR A 183 -14.76 -1.78 4.62
C THR A 183 -13.80 -2.86 4.14
N ASP A 184 -13.84 -4.03 4.78
CA ASP A 184 -12.98 -5.15 4.42
C ASP A 184 -13.33 -5.78 3.05
N GLU A 185 -14.58 -5.57 2.59
CA GLU A 185 -15.09 -6.09 1.33
C GLU A 185 -15.02 -5.07 0.18
N GLU A 186 -14.45 -3.88 0.41
CA GLU A 186 -14.39 -2.81 -0.57
C GLU A 186 -12.98 -2.62 -1.14
N VAL A 187 -12.93 -2.31 -2.43
CA VAL A 187 -11.75 -1.82 -3.12
C VAL A 187 -12.04 -0.45 -3.71
N LEU A 188 -11.18 0.50 -3.40
CA LEU A 188 -11.19 1.82 -4.02
C LEU A 188 -10.21 1.84 -5.18
N VAL A 189 -10.73 1.93 -6.40
CA VAL A 189 -9.91 2.18 -7.59
C VAL A 189 -9.97 3.67 -7.92
N VAL A 190 -8.79 4.29 -8.02
CA VAL A 190 -8.64 5.69 -8.42
C VAL A 190 -7.85 5.74 -9.71
N GLU A 191 -8.44 6.33 -10.75
CA GLU A 191 -7.75 6.62 -12.00
C GLU A 191 -7.74 8.13 -12.22
N THR A 192 -6.57 8.69 -12.45
CA THR A 192 -6.41 10.09 -12.84
C THR A 192 -5.66 10.14 -14.15
N ASP A 193 -6.18 10.88 -15.09
CA ASP A 193 -5.48 11.19 -16.33
C ASP A 193 -4.17 11.91 -15.95
N GLY A 194 -3.06 11.42 -16.47
CA GLY A 194 -1.78 12.07 -16.27
C GLY A 194 -1.80 13.43 -16.98
N ASN A 195 -1.70 14.50 -16.22
CA ASN A 195 -1.40 15.82 -16.76
C ASN A 195 0.06 15.91 -17.13
#